data_63c840ee38a573489af3fbe6966c0eb8
#
_entry.id   63c840ee38a573489af3fbe6966c0eb8
#
_cell.length_a   1.000
_cell.length_b   1.000
_cell.length_c   1.000
_cell.angle_alpha   90.00
_cell.angle_beta   90.00
_cell.angle_gamma   90.00
#
_symmetry.space_group_name_H-M   'P 1'
#
loop_
_entity.id
_entity.type
_entity.pdbx_description
1 polymer ?
#
loop_
_entity_poly.entity_id
_entity_poly.type
_entity_poly.pdbx_seq_one_letter_code
_entity_poly.pdbx_strand_id
1 'polypeptide(L)'
;MVRLLRFGMDTATRYKHDVEVPKKVGDSNAVVATKPYAMSEPKWLVRMIFLESVAGVPGMVAGMIRHLHSLRRLKRDNGWIETLLEEAYNERMHLLTFLKMAEPGWFMKFMILGAQGVFFNSMFLSYLISPRTCHRFVGYLEEEAVLTYTLAIQDIEAGKLPVSF
;
A
#
# COMPACT_ATOMS: atom_id res chain seq x y z
N MET A 1 1.53 -2.98 -14.97
CA MET A 1 0.82 -1.84 -14.38
C MET A 1 1.17 -1.66 -12.90
N VAL A 2 1.02 -2.68 -12.04
CA VAL A 2 1.37 -2.62 -10.61
C VAL A 2 2.85 -2.25 -10.37
N ARG A 3 3.79 -2.82 -11.12
CA ARG A 3 5.22 -2.45 -11.05
C ARG A 3 5.51 -0.99 -11.39
N LEU A 4 4.69 -0.36 -12.25
CA LEU A 4 4.79 1.07 -12.54
C LEU A 4 4.30 1.92 -11.37
N LEU A 5 3.24 1.49 -10.68
CA LEU A 5 2.75 2.15 -9.46
C LEU A 5 3.82 2.08 -8.37
N ARG A 6 4.45 0.91 -8.17
CA ARG A 6 5.56 0.76 -7.23
C ARG A 6 6.73 1.67 -7.61
N PHE A 7 7.16 1.65 -8.87
CA PHE A 7 8.23 2.52 -9.36
C PHE A 7 7.92 4.01 -9.13
N GLY A 8 6.68 4.43 -9.39
CA GLY A 8 6.23 5.81 -9.11
C GLY A 8 6.34 6.16 -7.63
N MET A 9 5.91 5.25 -6.75
CA MET A 9 5.98 5.44 -5.30
C MET A 9 7.43 5.41 -4.79
N ASP A 10 8.27 4.50 -5.29
CA ASP A 10 9.69 4.43 -4.93
C ASP A 10 10.41 5.70 -5.35
N THR A 11 10.07 6.26 -6.53
CA THR A 11 10.63 7.51 -7.02
C THR A 11 10.16 8.71 -6.17
N ALA A 12 8.88 8.77 -5.83
CA ALA A 12 8.31 9.86 -5.02
C ALA A 12 8.87 9.87 -3.59
N THR A 13 9.07 8.69 -3.00
CA THR A 13 9.63 8.54 -1.65
C THR A 13 11.16 8.46 -1.64
N ARG A 14 11.80 8.44 -2.82
CA ARG A 14 13.25 8.21 -2.99
C ARG A 14 13.73 6.90 -2.38
N TYR A 15 12.86 5.88 -2.34
CA TYR A 15 13.21 4.57 -1.84
C TYR A 15 14.11 3.85 -2.86
N LYS A 16 15.28 3.36 -2.39
CA LYS A 16 16.19 2.51 -3.16
C LYS A 16 16.45 1.25 -2.34
N HIS A 17 16.05 0.12 -2.89
CA HIS A 17 16.23 -1.17 -2.24
C HIS A 17 17.72 -1.63 -2.19
N ASP A 18 18.55 -1.18 -3.12
CA ASP A 18 19.94 -1.59 -3.25
C ASP A 18 20.88 -0.76 -2.36
N VAL A 19 20.71 -0.86 -1.06
CA VAL A 19 21.82 -0.54 -0.15
C VAL A 19 22.41 -1.88 0.27
N GLU A 20 23.42 -2.36 -0.45
CA GLU A 20 24.25 -3.47 -0.01
C GLU A 20 24.68 -3.19 1.44
N VAL A 21 24.22 -4.05 2.35
CA VAL A 21 24.76 -4.08 3.70
C VAL A 21 26.19 -4.55 3.56
N PRO A 22 27.21 -3.76 3.94
CA PRO A 22 28.59 -4.23 3.90
C PRO A 22 28.66 -5.47 4.78
N LYS A 23 28.94 -6.64 4.19
CA LYS A 23 29.33 -7.82 4.94
C LYS A 23 30.46 -7.40 5.85
N LYS A 24 30.32 -7.65 7.16
CA LYS A 24 31.40 -7.53 8.12
C LYS A 24 32.54 -8.44 7.67
N VAL A 25 33.45 -7.90 6.90
CA VAL A 25 34.78 -8.46 6.76
C VAL A 25 35.64 -7.61 7.67
N GLY A 26 36.21 -8.26 8.68
CA GLY A 26 37.16 -7.60 9.58
C GLY A 26 38.37 -7.15 8.78
N ASP A 27 38.39 -5.86 8.46
CA ASP A 27 39.62 -5.18 8.15
C ASP A 27 39.46 -3.69 8.49
N SER A 28 40.27 -3.30 9.46
CA SER A 28 40.38 -1.95 10.01
C SER A 28 41.12 -1.08 8.99
N ASN A 29 40.43 -0.33 8.15
CA ASN A 29 40.88 0.94 7.56
C ASN A 29 40.18 1.32 6.23
N ALA A 30 39.04 0.75 5.90
CA ALA A 30 38.25 1.29 4.81
C ALA A 30 37.15 2.21 5.37
N VAL A 31 37.35 3.51 5.32
CA VAL A 31 36.27 4.50 5.46
C VAL A 31 35.42 4.36 4.20
N VAL A 32 34.54 3.37 4.22
CA VAL A 32 33.47 3.28 3.22
C VAL A 32 32.48 4.37 3.58
N ALA A 33 32.43 5.41 2.75
CA ALA A 33 31.39 6.42 2.79
C ALA A 33 30.04 5.73 2.52
N THR A 34 29.43 5.18 3.55
CA THR A 34 28.08 4.63 3.49
C THR A 34 27.15 5.79 3.20
N LYS A 35 26.58 5.79 1.99
CA LYS A 35 25.50 6.74 1.68
C LYS A 35 24.42 6.57 2.76
N PRO A 36 23.99 7.65 3.40
CA PRO A 36 23.00 7.54 4.47
C PRO A 36 21.73 6.89 3.87
N TYR A 37 21.15 5.96 4.63
CA TYR A 37 19.88 5.32 4.29
C TYR A 37 18.81 6.40 4.00
N ALA A 38 18.20 6.34 2.81
CA ALA A 38 17.36 7.42 2.29
C ALA A 38 15.98 7.49 2.96
N MET A 39 15.54 6.40 3.63
CA MET A 39 14.24 6.31 4.27
C MET A 39 14.35 6.58 5.78
N SER A 40 13.52 7.49 6.24
CA SER A 40 13.31 7.75 7.68
C SER A 40 11.95 7.19 8.10
N GLU A 41 11.74 6.99 9.40
CA GLU A 41 10.45 6.58 9.97
C GLU A 41 9.26 7.40 9.44
N PRO A 42 9.29 8.77 9.44
CA PRO A 42 8.19 9.54 8.87
C PRO A 42 7.92 9.29 7.40
N LYS A 43 8.94 8.99 6.60
CA LYS A 43 8.75 8.66 5.18
C LYS A 43 8.07 7.30 4.98
N TRP A 44 8.43 6.32 5.82
CA TRP A 44 7.75 5.03 5.83
C TRP A 44 6.29 5.18 6.23
N LEU A 45 6.00 5.94 7.30
CA LEU A 45 4.62 6.19 7.74
C LEU A 45 3.79 6.89 6.67
N VAL A 46 4.33 7.92 6.01
CA VAL A 46 3.67 8.59 4.88
C VAL A 46 3.36 7.60 3.75
N ARG A 47 4.31 6.72 3.43
CA ARG A 47 4.14 5.69 2.39
C ARG A 47 3.04 4.70 2.76
N MET A 48 3.02 4.20 4.02
CA MET A 48 2.00 3.27 4.50
C MET A 48 0.62 3.93 4.53
N ILE A 49 0.50 5.14 5.08
CA ILE A 49 -0.76 5.89 5.09
C ILE A 49 -1.32 6.08 3.67
N PHE A 50 -0.47 6.40 2.71
CA PHE A 50 -0.90 6.55 1.32
C PHE A 50 -1.37 5.21 0.73
N LEU A 51 -0.62 4.13 0.92
CA LEU A 51 -0.95 2.79 0.43
C LEU A 51 -2.29 2.32 0.98
N GLU A 52 -2.45 2.32 2.30
CA GLU A 52 -3.66 1.85 2.98
C GLU A 52 -4.90 2.71 2.64
N SER A 53 -4.69 4.02 2.44
CA SER A 53 -5.79 4.91 2.05
C SER A 53 -6.36 4.60 0.66
N VAL A 54 -5.58 3.95 -0.20
CA VAL A 54 -5.99 3.54 -1.55
C VAL A 54 -6.39 2.06 -1.57
N ALA A 55 -5.77 1.22 -0.73
CA ALA A 55 -5.99 -0.23 -0.69
C ALA A 55 -7.44 -0.62 -0.37
N GLY A 56 -8.13 0.12 0.49
CA GLY A 56 -9.54 -0.14 0.80
C GLY A 56 -10.52 0.15 -0.34
N VAL A 57 -10.10 0.82 -1.42
CA VAL A 57 -11.00 1.20 -2.53
C VAL A 57 -11.51 0.00 -3.33
N PRO A 58 -10.68 -0.99 -3.73
CA PRO A 58 -11.13 -2.13 -4.52
C PRO A 58 -12.24 -2.94 -3.86
N GLY A 59 -12.09 -3.29 -2.59
CA GLY A 59 -13.09 -4.02 -1.81
C GLY A 59 -14.42 -3.26 -1.72
N MET A 60 -14.37 -1.94 -1.46
CA MET A 60 -15.55 -1.07 -1.45
C MET A 60 -16.27 -1.04 -2.79
N VAL A 61 -15.55 -0.81 -3.88
CA VAL A 61 -16.11 -0.74 -5.24
C VAL A 61 -16.73 -2.07 -5.64
N ALA A 62 -16.00 -3.16 -5.46
CA ALA A 62 -16.46 -4.50 -5.80
C ALA A 62 -17.68 -4.91 -4.96
N GLY A 63 -17.64 -4.69 -3.64
CA GLY A 63 -18.75 -4.96 -2.72
C GLY A 63 -20.01 -4.18 -3.11
N MET A 64 -19.89 -2.89 -3.39
CA MET A 64 -21.01 -2.03 -3.82
C MET A 64 -21.64 -2.51 -5.14
N ILE A 65 -20.83 -2.75 -6.16
CA ILE A 65 -21.36 -3.16 -7.47
C ILE A 65 -22.02 -4.55 -7.39
N ARG A 66 -21.40 -5.51 -6.69
CA ARG A 66 -21.95 -6.84 -6.48
C ARG A 66 -23.23 -6.80 -5.68
N HIS A 67 -23.31 -5.95 -4.65
CA HIS A 67 -24.53 -5.76 -3.86
C HIS A 67 -25.69 -5.26 -4.73
N LEU A 68 -25.47 -4.20 -5.49
CA LEU A 68 -26.48 -3.69 -6.43
C LEU A 68 -26.88 -4.73 -7.51
N HIS A 69 -25.92 -5.50 -7.98
CA HIS A 69 -26.18 -6.56 -8.97
C HIS A 69 -27.04 -7.69 -8.38
N SER A 70 -26.74 -8.11 -7.14
CA SER A 70 -27.50 -9.13 -6.42
C SER A 70 -28.96 -8.69 -6.22
N LEU A 71 -29.18 -7.45 -5.77
CA LEU A 71 -30.51 -6.87 -5.59
C LEU A 71 -31.30 -6.79 -6.90
N ARG A 72 -30.69 -6.28 -7.98
CA ARG A 72 -31.35 -6.14 -9.28
C ARG A 72 -31.75 -7.46 -9.91
N ARG A 73 -30.99 -8.51 -9.65
CA ARG A 73 -31.25 -9.86 -10.22
C ARG A 73 -31.96 -10.79 -9.25
N LEU A 74 -32.19 -10.37 -8.01
CA LEU A 74 -32.74 -11.19 -6.93
C LEU A 74 -32.00 -12.53 -6.78
N LYS A 75 -30.65 -12.48 -6.92
CA LYS A 75 -29.75 -13.63 -6.81
C LYS A 75 -28.83 -13.51 -5.63
N ARG A 76 -28.59 -14.64 -4.96
CA ARG A 76 -27.59 -14.72 -3.89
C ARG A 76 -26.19 -14.50 -4.45
N ASP A 77 -25.36 -13.79 -3.68
CA ASP A 77 -23.96 -13.51 -4.05
C ASP A 77 -22.95 -14.52 -3.49
N ASN A 78 -23.42 -15.51 -2.72
CA ASN A 78 -22.62 -16.60 -2.14
C ASN A 78 -21.45 -16.12 -1.25
N GLY A 79 -21.66 -15.05 -0.51
CA GLY A 79 -20.70 -14.53 0.48
C GLY A 79 -19.65 -13.55 -0.06
N TRP A 80 -19.56 -13.34 -1.36
CA TRP A 80 -18.56 -12.43 -1.94
C TRP A 80 -18.68 -10.98 -1.48
N ILE A 81 -19.91 -10.49 -1.27
CA ILE A 81 -20.13 -9.11 -0.80
C ILE A 81 -19.54 -8.94 0.59
N GLU A 82 -19.81 -9.89 1.49
CA GLU A 82 -19.28 -9.88 2.86
C GLU A 82 -17.75 -9.89 2.86
N THR A 83 -17.14 -10.83 2.16
CA THR A 83 -15.66 -10.93 2.06
C THR A 83 -15.03 -9.64 1.54
N LEU A 84 -15.60 -9.00 0.51
CA LEU A 84 -15.07 -7.75 -0.04
C LEU A 84 -15.22 -6.56 0.91
N LEU A 85 -16.29 -6.52 1.67
CA LEU A 85 -16.48 -5.48 2.70
C LEU A 85 -15.56 -5.70 3.89
N GLU A 86 -15.33 -6.94 4.29
CA GLU A 86 -14.34 -7.29 5.33
C GLU A 86 -12.92 -6.89 4.91
N GLU A 87 -12.54 -7.16 3.66
CA GLU A 87 -11.27 -6.71 3.07
C GLU A 87 -11.13 -5.17 3.17
N ALA A 88 -12.13 -4.42 2.67
CA ALA A 88 -12.12 -2.96 2.75
C ALA A 88 -12.09 -2.44 4.19
N TYR A 89 -12.76 -3.11 5.12
CA TYR A 89 -12.74 -2.76 6.53
C TYR A 89 -11.38 -3.04 7.16
N ASN A 90 -10.74 -4.13 6.80
CA ASN A 90 -9.38 -4.49 7.26
C ASN A 90 -8.36 -3.43 6.83
N GLU A 91 -8.38 -3.02 5.55
CA GLU A 91 -7.52 -1.95 5.05
C GLU A 91 -7.74 -0.62 5.79
N ARG A 92 -9.00 -0.31 6.11
CA ARG A 92 -9.33 0.85 6.94
C ARG A 92 -8.72 0.76 8.34
N MET A 93 -8.69 -0.42 8.95
CA MET A 93 -8.10 -0.62 10.28
C MET A 93 -6.57 -0.46 10.24
N HIS A 94 -5.90 -0.95 9.19
CA HIS A 94 -4.48 -0.68 8.95
C HIS A 94 -4.22 0.83 8.85
N LEU A 95 -4.98 1.53 8.02
CA LEU A 95 -4.88 2.98 7.88
C LEU A 95 -5.01 3.70 9.23
N LEU A 96 -6.04 3.36 10.02
CA LEU A 96 -6.26 3.98 11.33
C LEU A 96 -5.11 3.73 12.30
N THR A 97 -4.46 2.57 12.21
CA THR A 97 -3.28 2.24 13.00
C THR A 97 -2.11 3.18 12.66
N PHE A 98 -1.81 3.35 11.36
CA PHE A 98 -0.76 4.27 10.93
C PHE A 98 -1.09 5.74 11.23
N LEU A 99 -2.35 6.15 11.16
CA LEU A 99 -2.77 7.50 11.50
C LEU A 99 -2.61 7.83 12.99
N LYS A 100 -2.59 6.82 13.88
CA LYS A 100 -2.22 7.02 15.28
C LYS A 100 -0.74 7.29 15.48
N MET A 101 0.11 6.78 14.58
CA MET A 101 1.57 6.95 14.65
C MET A 101 2.00 8.28 14.02
N ALA A 102 1.32 8.74 12.99
CA ALA A 102 1.62 10.02 12.33
C ALA A 102 0.37 10.62 11.69
N GLU A 103 0.12 11.90 11.95
CA GLU A 103 -0.94 12.64 11.26
C GLU A 103 -0.40 13.27 9.97
N PRO A 104 -0.99 12.96 8.81
CA PRO A 104 -0.59 13.58 7.55
C PRO A 104 -0.97 15.05 7.51
N GLY A 105 -0.07 15.90 7.01
CA GLY A 105 -0.35 17.32 6.75
C GLY A 105 -1.48 17.51 5.71
N TRP A 106 -2.03 18.72 5.64
CA TRP A 106 -3.15 19.05 4.75
C TRP A 106 -2.87 18.73 3.26
N PHE A 107 -1.65 18.94 2.80
CA PHE A 107 -1.24 18.63 1.42
C PHE A 107 -1.33 17.12 1.13
N MET A 108 -0.87 16.28 2.06
CA MET A 108 -0.96 14.83 1.93
C MET A 108 -2.44 14.37 1.94
N LYS A 109 -3.28 14.96 2.80
CA LYS A 109 -4.72 14.67 2.81
C LYS A 109 -5.37 14.99 1.46
N PHE A 110 -4.99 16.09 0.83
CA PHE A 110 -5.46 16.46 -0.50
C PHE A 110 -4.98 15.47 -1.57
N MET A 111 -3.71 15.07 -1.54
CA MET A 111 -3.15 14.07 -2.46
C MET A 111 -3.84 12.70 -2.32
N ILE A 112 -4.11 12.27 -1.09
CA ILE A 112 -4.86 11.04 -0.79
C ILE A 112 -6.26 11.12 -1.39
N LEU A 113 -6.97 12.22 -1.16
CA LEU A 113 -8.32 12.41 -1.70
C LEU A 113 -8.34 12.36 -3.23
N GLY A 114 -7.38 13.01 -3.89
CA GLY A 114 -7.23 12.96 -5.34
C GLY A 114 -6.93 11.54 -5.85
N ALA A 115 -5.98 10.85 -5.20
CA ALA A 115 -5.63 9.48 -5.55
C ALA A 115 -6.81 8.51 -5.36
N GLN A 116 -7.53 8.60 -4.24
CA GLN A 116 -8.74 7.82 -4.00
C GLN A 116 -9.81 8.09 -5.08
N GLY A 117 -10.04 9.35 -5.43
CA GLY A 117 -11.02 9.72 -6.45
C GLY A 117 -10.70 9.11 -7.82
N VAL A 118 -9.44 9.25 -8.27
CA VAL A 118 -8.99 8.66 -9.54
C VAL A 118 -9.06 7.13 -9.49
N PHE A 119 -8.59 6.53 -8.42
CA PHE A 119 -8.55 5.08 -8.28
C PHE A 119 -9.95 4.48 -8.18
N PHE A 120 -10.85 5.10 -7.40
CA PHE A 120 -12.25 4.70 -7.28
C PHE A 120 -12.94 4.68 -8.65
N ASN A 121 -12.88 5.79 -9.40
CA ASN A 121 -13.53 5.87 -10.70
C ASN A 121 -12.94 4.87 -11.70
N SER A 122 -11.63 4.71 -11.72
CA SER A 122 -10.94 3.74 -12.57
C SER A 122 -11.35 2.30 -12.25
N MET A 123 -11.38 1.95 -10.96
CA MET A 123 -11.82 0.63 -10.50
C MET A 123 -13.29 0.39 -10.77
N PHE A 124 -14.14 1.40 -10.56
CA PHE A 124 -15.57 1.30 -10.81
C PHE A 124 -15.84 0.98 -12.29
N LEU A 125 -15.28 1.75 -13.21
CA LEU A 125 -15.44 1.53 -14.65
C LEU A 125 -14.85 0.18 -15.09
N SER A 126 -13.65 -0.14 -14.60
CA SER A 126 -12.99 -1.42 -14.93
C SER A 126 -13.79 -2.62 -14.41
N TYR A 127 -14.36 -2.51 -13.22
CA TYR A 127 -15.16 -3.58 -12.62
C TYR A 127 -16.46 -3.82 -13.36
N LEU A 128 -17.10 -2.78 -13.92
CA LEU A 128 -18.27 -2.91 -14.79
C LEU A 128 -17.94 -3.67 -16.08
N ILE A 129 -16.71 -3.51 -16.61
CA ILE A 129 -16.26 -4.17 -17.84
C ILE A 129 -15.84 -5.61 -17.56
N SER A 130 -14.98 -5.83 -16.57
CA SER A 130 -14.40 -7.14 -16.25
C SER A 130 -14.06 -7.32 -14.78
N PRO A 131 -14.98 -7.82 -13.95
CA PRO A 131 -14.72 -8.11 -12.54
C PRO A 131 -13.52 -9.05 -12.35
N ARG A 132 -13.39 -10.07 -13.21
CA ARG A 132 -12.28 -11.04 -13.15
C ARG A 132 -10.91 -10.36 -13.26
N THR A 133 -10.76 -9.40 -14.17
CA THR A 133 -9.51 -8.66 -14.35
C THR A 133 -9.21 -7.78 -13.15
N CYS A 134 -10.24 -7.16 -12.58
CA CYS A 134 -10.09 -6.33 -11.37
C CYS A 134 -9.65 -7.16 -10.17
N HIS A 135 -10.27 -8.31 -9.88
CA HIS A 135 -9.83 -9.18 -8.79
C HIS A 135 -8.38 -9.65 -8.98
N ARG A 136 -7.99 -10.01 -10.21
CA ARG A 136 -6.61 -10.38 -10.49
C ARG A 136 -5.64 -9.21 -10.29
N PHE A 137 -6.05 -8.01 -10.66
CA PHE A 137 -5.25 -6.80 -10.44
C PHE A 137 -5.08 -6.51 -8.94
N VAL A 138 -6.14 -6.65 -8.15
CA VAL A 138 -6.09 -6.51 -6.68
C VAL A 138 -5.14 -7.54 -6.07
N GLY A 139 -5.21 -8.82 -6.48
CA GLY A 139 -4.27 -9.83 -6.01
C GLY A 139 -2.80 -9.45 -6.25
N TYR A 140 -2.47 -8.83 -7.39
CA TYR A 140 -1.12 -8.31 -7.62
C TYR A 140 -0.77 -7.09 -6.76
N LEU A 141 -1.75 -6.26 -6.40
CA LEU A 141 -1.52 -5.15 -5.46
C LEU A 141 -1.18 -5.68 -4.07
N GLU A 142 -1.88 -6.72 -3.61
CA GLU A 142 -1.61 -7.38 -2.33
C GLU A 142 -0.21 -8.02 -2.30
N GLU A 143 0.19 -8.70 -3.36
CA GLU A 143 1.56 -9.25 -3.47
C GLU A 143 2.63 -8.15 -3.33
N GLU A 144 2.42 -7.00 -3.95
CA GLU A 144 3.35 -5.85 -3.85
C GLU A 144 3.28 -5.17 -2.46
N ALA A 145 2.12 -5.18 -1.81
CA ALA A 145 1.98 -4.71 -0.43
C ALA A 145 2.77 -5.61 0.52
N VAL A 146 2.60 -6.93 0.45
CA VAL A 146 3.38 -7.91 1.24
C VAL A 146 4.88 -7.70 1.07
N LEU A 147 5.35 -7.51 -0.17
CA LEU A 147 6.76 -7.22 -0.43
C LEU A 147 7.21 -5.92 0.25
N THR A 148 6.41 -4.87 0.15
CA THR A 148 6.73 -3.57 0.75
C THR A 148 6.84 -3.66 2.27
N TYR A 149 5.89 -4.35 2.93
CA TYR A 149 5.93 -4.58 4.37
C TYR A 149 7.11 -5.45 4.79
N THR A 150 7.40 -6.52 4.05
CA THR A 150 8.55 -7.39 4.31
C THR A 150 9.86 -6.60 4.28
N LEU A 151 10.04 -5.72 3.29
CA LEU A 151 11.22 -4.87 3.19
C LEU A 151 11.32 -3.87 4.34
N ALA A 152 10.19 -3.29 4.76
CA ALA A 152 10.16 -2.38 5.91
C ALA A 152 10.58 -3.10 7.21
N ILE A 153 10.07 -4.30 7.44
CA ILE A 153 10.43 -5.14 8.61
C ILE A 153 11.94 -5.46 8.58
N GLN A 154 12.46 -5.91 7.44
CA GLN A 154 13.89 -6.20 7.28
C GLN A 154 14.77 -4.98 7.57
N ASP A 155 14.36 -3.79 7.15
CA ASP A 155 15.10 -2.55 7.42
C ASP A 155 15.05 -2.16 8.91
N ILE A 156 13.95 -2.43 9.60
CA ILE A 156 13.82 -2.25 11.05
C ILE A 156 14.72 -3.27 11.80
N GLU A 157 14.65 -4.54 11.46
CA GLU A 157 15.44 -5.61 12.08
C GLU A 157 16.95 -5.42 11.84
N ALA A 158 17.33 -4.86 10.69
CA ALA A 158 18.70 -4.51 10.37
C ALA A 158 19.22 -3.25 11.12
N GLY A 159 18.38 -2.62 11.95
CA GLY A 159 18.73 -1.40 12.70
C GLY A 159 18.95 -0.17 11.82
N LYS A 160 18.47 -0.19 10.59
CA LYS A 160 18.57 0.96 9.66
C LYS A 160 17.57 2.06 10.00
N LEU A 161 16.49 1.70 10.69
CA LEU A 161 15.46 2.61 11.17
C LEU A 161 15.54 2.62 12.71
N PRO A 162 15.95 3.73 13.32
CA PRO A 162 15.78 3.89 14.77
C PRO A 162 14.27 4.03 15.04
N VAL A 163 13.69 2.98 15.61
CA VAL A 163 12.30 3.03 16.09
C VAL A 163 12.36 3.73 17.45
N SER A 164 11.86 4.96 17.51
CA SER A 164 11.65 5.65 18.79
C SER A 164 10.31 5.20 19.35
N PHE A 165 10.36 4.29 20.33
CA PHE A 165 9.21 3.97 21.18
C PHE A 165 9.02 5.03 22.25
#